data_caaef6c78bb9ed501ec2fbe286fe5f4a
#
_entry.id   caaef6c78bb9ed501ec2fbe286fe5f4a
#
_cell.length_a   1.000
_cell.length_b   1.000
_cell.length_c   1.000
_cell.angle_alpha   90.00
_cell.angle_beta   90.00
_cell.angle_gamma   90.00
#
_symmetry.space_group_name_H-M   'P 1'
#
loop_
_entity.id
_entity.type
_entity.pdbx_description
1 polymer ?
#
loop_
_entity_poly.entity_id
_entity_poly.type
_entity_poly.pdbx_seq_one_letter_code
_entity_poly.pdbx_strand_id
1 'polypeptide(L)'
;MLMPIDVVWFKRDLRTLDHEPLLKAASSKNKTHCIFLIEPRRLEQLDCSPIHIQWELDCATEIKQKIESLGGSFEISHTEIEDSLIQLDEEYQIENLYSHEETGIEWSYNRDIALHKWCKSRGIKWTEFPSNGVVRVLQNRNTWKRQRDSRMKLELKPAPRKIVGIDRMTEIPSLTELGIEPRSLTNRQQPGENAALKCLHSFLYQRGEPYRWAVSSPVKAEKHGSRLAPYLSVGCISVRRAVQNTKNRMN
;
A
#
# COMPACT_ATOMS: atom_id res chain seq x y z
N MET A 1 30.97 -6.12 10.96
CA MET A 1 30.12 -4.94 10.71
C MET A 1 28.84 -5.45 10.09
N LEU A 2 27.68 -5.06 10.63
CA LEU A 2 26.38 -5.44 10.05
C LEU A 2 26.25 -4.83 8.65
N MET A 3 25.49 -5.50 7.78
CA MET A 3 25.26 -5.03 6.42
C MET A 3 24.15 -3.97 6.43
N PRO A 4 24.40 -2.76 5.88
CA PRO A 4 23.37 -1.73 5.83
C PRO A 4 22.26 -2.12 4.86
N ILE A 5 21.01 -1.91 5.28
CA ILE A 5 19.83 -2.15 4.47
C ILE A 5 18.90 -0.93 4.45
N ASP A 6 18.10 -0.87 3.41
CA ASP A 6 16.93 0.02 3.31
C ASP A 6 15.66 -0.81 3.47
N VAL A 7 14.76 -0.35 4.33
CA VAL A 7 13.47 -0.99 4.55
C VAL A 7 12.37 -0.20 3.84
N VAL A 8 11.51 -0.90 3.11
CA VAL A 8 10.28 -0.34 2.54
C VAL A 8 9.09 -0.91 3.29
N TRP A 9 8.42 -0.07 4.05
CA TRP A 9 7.23 -0.46 4.79
C TRP A 9 5.97 -0.18 3.98
N PHE A 10 5.37 -1.26 3.47
CA PHE A 10 4.06 -1.23 2.80
C PHE A 10 2.95 -1.16 3.84
N LYS A 11 2.01 -0.25 3.62
CA LYS A 11 0.83 -0.05 4.47
C LYS A 11 -0.46 -0.26 3.65
N ARG A 12 -0.95 0.80 2.98
CA ARG A 12 -2.11 0.78 2.08
C ARG A 12 -1.68 1.15 0.66
N ASP A 13 -0.69 0.44 0.14
CA ASP A 13 0.00 0.80 -1.10
C ASP A 13 0.59 -0.45 -1.81
N LEU A 14 -0.16 -1.56 -1.78
CA LEU A 14 0.24 -2.88 -2.31
C LEU A 14 0.33 -2.88 -3.84
N ARG A 15 1.32 -2.16 -4.37
CA ARG A 15 1.61 -1.98 -5.79
C ARG A 15 3.08 -1.71 -6.04
N THR A 16 3.53 -1.91 -7.28
CA THR A 16 4.87 -1.49 -7.72
C THR A 16 4.85 -0.21 -8.56
N LEU A 17 3.74 0.05 -9.27
CA LEU A 17 3.57 1.23 -10.10
C LEU A 17 3.14 2.44 -9.25
N ASP A 18 3.72 3.60 -9.55
CA ASP A 18 3.47 4.84 -8.79
C ASP A 18 3.74 4.67 -7.29
N HIS A 19 4.84 3.95 -6.97
CA HIS A 19 5.27 3.66 -5.61
C HIS A 19 6.65 4.28 -5.34
N GLU A 20 6.64 5.53 -4.88
CA GLU A 20 7.87 6.32 -4.71
C GLU A 20 8.81 5.74 -3.64
N PRO A 21 8.34 5.25 -2.45
CA PRO A 21 9.18 4.57 -1.47
C PRO A 21 9.98 3.40 -2.07
N LEU A 22 9.31 2.51 -2.82
CA LEU A 22 9.95 1.35 -3.44
C LEU A 22 10.98 1.76 -4.50
N LEU A 23 10.62 2.72 -5.34
CA LEU A 23 11.54 3.23 -6.38
C LEU A 23 12.78 3.88 -5.75
N LYS A 24 12.61 4.60 -4.64
CA LYS A 24 13.70 5.24 -3.91
C LYS A 24 14.66 4.20 -3.33
N ALA A 25 14.13 3.19 -2.64
CA ALA A 25 14.93 2.11 -2.08
C ALA A 25 15.66 1.30 -3.18
N ALA A 26 14.94 0.92 -4.26
CA ALA A 26 15.55 0.18 -5.37
C ALA A 26 16.64 0.96 -6.13
N SER A 27 16.68 2.28 -5.98
CA SER A 27 17.73 3.14 -6.56
C SER A 27 18.89 3.43 -5.60
N SER A 28 18.83 2.90 -4.39
CA SER A 28 19.87 3.03 -3.37
C SER A 28 21.03 2.06 -3.64
N LYS A 29 22.15 2.30 -2.95
CA LYS A 29 23.29 1.37 -2.91
C LYS A 29 23.06 0.18 -1.96
N ASN A 30 22.16 0.33 -0.99
CA ASN A 30 21.87 -0.67 0.02
C ASN A 30 20.96 -1.77 -0.54
N LYS A 31 21.01 -2.95 0.07
CA LYS A 31 20.00 -3.96 -0.18
C LYS A 31 18.66 -3.52 0.37
N THR A 32 17.57 -3.87 -0.32
CA THR A 32 16.21 -3.46 0.02
C THR A 32 15.44 -4.63 0.62
N HIS A 33 14.84 -4.43 1.79
CA HIS A 33 13.87 -5.35 2.38
C HIS A 33 12.51 -4.70 2.44
N CYS A 34 11.51 -5.34 1.86
CA CYS A 34 10.12 -4.88 1.88
C CYS A 34 9.36 -5.62 2.98
N ILE A 35 8.55 -4.91 3.75
CA ILE A 35 7.71 -5.48 4.81
C ILE A 35 6.27 -5.06 4.66
N PHE A 36 5.33 -5.98 4.90
CA PHE A 36 3.91 -5.72 5.09
C PHE A 36 3.47 -6.44 6.37
N LEU A 37 2.94 -5.68 7.32
CA LEU A 37 2.66 -6.17 8.66
C LEU A 37 1.15 -6.20 8.93
N ILE A 38 0.70 -7.33 9.46
CA ILE A 38 -0.60 -7.45 10.11
C ILE A 38 -0.36 -7.20 11.60
N GLU A 39 -0.49 -5.96 12.02
CA GLU A 39 -0.18 -5.55 13.38
C GLU A 39 -1.27 -6.06 14.35
N PRO A 40 -0.93 -6.78 15.46
CA PRO A 40 -1.88 -7.29 16.45
C PRO A 40 -2.83 -6.21 16.96
N ARG A 41 -2.31 -5.05 17.39
CA ARG A 41 -3.13 -3.93 17.87
C ARG A 41 -4.09 -3.36 16.83
N ARG A 42 -3.79 -3.54 15.54
CA ARG A 42 -4.70 -3.17 14.46
C ARG A 42 -5.89 -4.12 14.38
N LEU A 43 -5.67 -5.42 14.61
CA LEU A 43 -6.76 -6.42 14.61
C LEU A 43 -7.79 -6.17 15.71
N GLU A 44 -7.41 -5.49 16.78
CA GLU A 44 -8.28 -5.09 17.90
C GLU A 44 -9.15 -3.86 17.60
N GLN A 45 -8.88 -3.13 16.49
CA GLN A 45 -9.63 -1.93 16.19
C GLN A 45 -11.05 -2.26 15.68
N LEU A 46 -12.02 -1.43 16.07
CA LEU A 46 -13.45 -1.62 15.73
C LEU A 46 -13.75 -1.58 14.23
N ASP A 47 -12.90 -0.93 13.43
CA ASP A 47 -13.02 -0.84 11.97
C ASP A 47 -12.30 -1.99 11.24
N CYS A 48 -11.67 -2.90 11.97
CA CYS A 48 -11.01 -4.07 11.42
C CYS A 48 -12.00 -5.19 11.14
N SER A 49 -12.08 -5.62 9.89
CA SER A 49 -12.96 -6.71 9.47
C SER A 49 -12.16 -7.90 8.95
N PRO A 50 -12.52 -9.15 9.33
CA PRO A 50 -11.89 -10.37 8.80
C PRO A 50 -11.80 -10.41 7.26
N ILE A 51 -12.85 -9.95 6.58
CA ILE A 51 -12.90 -9.90 5.11
C ILE A 51 -11.87 -8.93 4.54
N HIS A 52 -11.64 -7.80 5.22
CA HIS A 52 -10.64 -6.83 4.79
C HIS A 52 -9.23 -7.38 4.99
N ILE A 53 -8.95 -8.05 6.11
CA ILE A 53 -7.64 -8.67 6.36
C ILE A 53 -7.35 -9.78 5.34
N GLN A 54 -8.33 -10.63 5.05
CA GLN A 54 -8.19 -11.63 3.98
C GLN A 54 -7.88 -11.00 2.63
N TRP A 55 -8.57 -9.91 2.29
CA TRP A 55 -8.31 -9.16 1.06
C TRP A 55 -6.90 -8.56 1.02
N GLU A 56 -6.46 -8.00 2.13
CA GLU A 56 -5.10 -7.44 2.27
C GLU A 56 -4.02 -8.51 2.11
N LEU A 57 -4.18 -9.67 2.77
CA LEU A 57 -3.23 -10.79 2.64
C LEU A 57 -3.12 -11.30 1.21
N ASP A 58 -4.26 -11.45 0.52
CA ASP A 58 -4.23 -11.91 -0.88
C ASP A 58 -3.54 -10.88 -1.79
N CYS A 59 -3.78 -9.59 -1.58
CA CYS A 59 -3.10 -8.53 -2.33
C CYS A 59 -1.61 -8.44 -1.95
N ALA A 60 -1.26 -8.65 -0.68
CA ALA A 60 0.12 -8.67 -0.22
C ALA A 60 0.89 -9.90 -0.76
N THR A 61 0.22 -11.03 -0.91
CA THR A 61 0.79 -12.24 -1.54
C THR A 61 1.12 -11.99 -3.01
N GLU A 62 0.25 -11.31 -3.75
CA GLU A 62 0.50 -10.97 -5.16
C GLU A 62 1.68 -10.01 -5.31
N ILE A 63 1.76 -8.96 -4.47
CA ILE A 63 2.87 -8.01 -4.54
C ILE A 63 4.19 -8.63 -4.08
N LYS A 64 4.19 -9.54 -3.08
CA LYS A 64 5.36 -10.32 -2.67
C LYS A 64 5.96 -11.07 -3.85
N GLN A 65 5.16 -11.87 -4.55
CA GLN A 65 5.62 -12.61 -5.74
C GLN A 65 6.23 -11.69 -6.79
N LYS A 66 5.63 -10.53 -7.00
CA LYS A 66 6.12 -9.54 -7.98
C LYS A 66 7.45 -8.92 -7.56
N ILE A 67 7.61 -8.53 -6.30
CA ILE A 67 8.86 -7.96 -5.78
C ILE A 67 9.97 -9.01 -5.80
N GLU A 68 9.69 -10.25 -5.43
CA GLU A 68 10.65 -11.37 -5.48
C GLU A 68 11.09 -11.66 -6.93
N SER A 69 10.18 -11.60 -7.89
CA SER A 69 10.51 -11.76 -9.31
C SER A 69 11.45 -10.65 -9.84
N LEU A 70 11.48 -9.50 -9.18
CA LEU A 70 12.42 -8.40 -9.48
C LEU A 70 13.75 -8.53 -8.72
N GLY A 71 13.93 -9.57 -7.90
CA GLY A 71 15.11 -9.84 -7.09
C GLY A 71 15.09 -9.20 -5.69
N GLY A 72 13.94 -8.65 -5.27
CA GLY A 72 13.74 -8.11 -3.92
C GLY A 72 13.39 -9.19 -2.90
N SER A 73 13.42 -8.83 -1.62
CA SER A 73 12.87 -9.63 -0.52
C SER A 73 11.61 -8.95 0.02
N PHE A 74 10.59 -9.76 0.36
CA PHE A 74 9.32 -9.25 0.88
C PHE A 74 8.82 -10.13 2.02
N GLU A 75 8.68 -9.55 3.18
CA GLU A 75 8.13 -10.19 4.37
C GLU A 75 6.67 -9.82 4.59
N ILE A 76 5.84 -10.81 4.89
CA ILE A 76 4.48 -10.63 5.41
C ILE A 76 4.48 -11.30 6.78
N SER A 77 4.27 -10.53 7.85
CA SER A 77 4.32 -11.08 9.21
C SER A 77 3.25 -10.51 10.13
N HIS A 78 2.96 -11.26 11.20
CA HIS A 78 2.02 -10.88 12.25
C HIS A 78 2.80 -10.34 13.45
N THR A 79 3.16 -9.07 13.38
CA THR A 79 3.95 -8.38 14.40
C THR A 79 3.71 -6.88 14.35
N GLU A 80 4.03 -6.19 15.41
CA GLU A 80 4.04 -4.72 15.45
C GLU A 80 5.23 -4.19 14.66
N ILE A 81 5.08 -3.00 14.08
CA ILE A 81 6.16 -2.38 13.30
C ILE A 81 7.43 -2.15 14.11
N GLU A 82 7.30 -1.75 15.37
CA GLU A 82 8.43 -1.49 16.26
C GLU A 82 9.26 -2.77 16.48
N ASP A 83 8.59 -3.89 16.77
CA ASP A 83 9.25 -5.19 17.02
C ASP A 83 9.93 -5.72 15.74
N SER A 84 9.27 -5.59 14.59
CA SER A 84 9.84 -5.98 13.31
C SER A 84 11.11 -5.18 12.98
N LEU A 85 11.10 -3.87 13.20
CA LEU A 85 12.26 -3.03 12.93
C LEU A 85 13.38 -3.24 13.96
N ILE A 86 13.08 -3.53 15.23
CA ILE A 86 14.08 -3.90 16.23
C ILE A 86 14.82 -5.15 15.79
N GLN A 87 14.08 -6.20 15.42
CA GLN A 87 14.68 -7.46 14.96
C GLN A 87 15.54 -7.26 13.70
N LEU A 88 15.04 -6.49 12.73
CA LEU A 88 15.80 -6.20 11.51
C LEU A 88 17.06 -5.37 11.78
N ASP A 89 17.00 -4.42 12.72
CA ASP A 89 18.16 -3.57 13.07
C ASP A 89 19.25 -4.34 13.86
N GLU A 90 18.84 -5.39 14.58
CA GLU A 90 19.78 -6.31 15.26
C GLU A 90 20.47 -7.28 14.31
N GLU A 91 19.78 -7.75 13.25
CA GLU A 91 20.34 -8.67 12.25
C GLU A 91 21.13 -7.94 11.16
N TYR A 92 20.66 -6.76 10.80
CA TYR A 92 21.23 -5.86 9.78
C TYR A 92 21.40 -4.49 10.40
N GLN A 93 21.90 -3.53 9.70
CA GLN A 93 21.88 -2.12 10.10
C GLN A 93 20.87 -1.39 9.24
N ILE A 94 19.75 -0.96 9.79
CA ILE A 94 18.77 -0.17 9.04
C ILE A 94 19.32 1.25 8.84
N GLU A 95 19.63 1.63 7.60
CA GLU A 95 20.06 3.00 7.26
C GLU A 95 18.86 3.89 6.96
N ASN A 96 17.92 3.39 6.14
CA ASN A 96 16.73 4.14 5.76
C ASN A 96 15.46 3.29 5.90
N LEU A 97 14.39 3.94 6.36
CA LEU A 97 13.02 3.45 6.30
C LEU A 97 12.24 4.32 5.31
N TYR A 98 11.59 3.70 4.34
CA TYR A 98 10.75 4.38 3.37
C TYR A 98 9.31 3.90 3.46
N SER A 99 8.34 4.81 3.47
CA SER A 99 6.92 4.47 3.42
C SER A 99 6.11 5.58 2.76
N HIS A 100 4.87 5.29 2.41
CA HIS A 100 3.91 6.36 2.17
C HIS A 100 3.39 6.94 3.49
N GLU A 101 2.93 8.19 3.44
CA GLU A 101 2.24 8.85 4.56
C GLU A 101 1.02 8.02 4.97
N GLU A 102 0.88 7.73 6.27
CA GLU A 102 -0.36 7.20 6.82
C GLU A 102 -1.42 8.31 6.95
N THR A 103 -2.63 8.01 6.51
CA THR A 103 -3.77 8.94 6.56
C THR A 103 -5.01 8.25 7.12
N GLY A 104 -4.81 7.24 7.96
CA GLY A 104 -5.83 6.41 8.58
C GLY A 104 -6.41 7.00 9.87
N ILE A 105 -6.70 6.12 10.81
CA ILE A 105 -7.31 6.43 12.10
C ILE A 105 -6.29 6.93 13.13
N GLU A 106 -6.78 7.42 14.26
CA GLU A 106 -5.96 7.95 15.36
C GLU A 106 -4.91 6.94 15.86
N TRP A 107 -5.27 5.66 15.92
CA TRP A 107 -4.34 4.60 16.30
C TRP A 107 -3.10 4.59 15.40
N SER A 108 -3.28 4.58 14.09
CA SER A 108 -2.16 4.56 13.13
C SER A 108 -1.35 5.85 13.15
N TYR A 109 -1.99 6.99 13.44
CA TYR A 109 -1.31 8.26 13.62
C TYR A 109 -0.39 8.27 14.85
N ASN A 110 -0.89 7.79 15.99
CA ASN A 110 -0.13 7.70 17.25
C ASN A 110 1.04 6.71 17.12
N ARG A 111 0.83 5.56 16.45
CA ARG A 111 1.89 4.61 16.11
C ARG A 111 3.01 5.29 15.31
N ASP A 112 2.67 6.03 14.26
CA ASP A 112 3.66 6.70 13.42
C ASP A 112 4.44 7.78 14.18
N ILE A 113 3.80 8.50 15.12
CA ILE A 113 4.50 9.45 16.02
C ILE A 113 5.52 8.72 16.92
N ALA A 114 5.13 7.59 17.52
CA ALA A 114 6.03 6.80 18.36
C ALA A 114 7.21 6.27 17.55
N LEU A 115 6.93 5.73 16.37
CA LEU A 115 7.94 5.20 15.46
C LEU A 115 8.93 6.26 14.98
N HIS A 116 8.49 7.49 14.72
CA HIS A 116 9.40 8.60 14.38
C HIS A 116 10.42 8.89 15.49
N LYS A 117 9.96 8.86 16.76
CA LYS A 117 10.86 9.05 17.91
C LYS A 117 11.87 7.91 18.02
N TRP A 118 11.40 6.67 17.83
CA TRP A 118 12.25 5.49 17.84
C TRP A 118 13.30 5.51 16.73
N CYS A 119 12.91 5.74 15.47
CA CYS A 119 13.84 5.88 14.34
C CYS A 119 14.92 6.93 14.61
N LYS A 120 14.51 8.10 15.15
CA LYS A 120 15.44 9.18 15.51
C LYS A 120 16.45 8.74 16.58
N SER A 121 16.02 8.00 17.60
CA SER A 121 16.91 7.51 18.66
C SER A 121 17.93 6.48 18.16
N ARG A 122 17.62 5.75 17.08
CA ARG A 122 18.49 4.74 16.46
C ARG A 122 19.30 5.29 15.28
N GLY A 123 19.12 6.55 14.90
CA GLY A 123 19.80 7.14 13.75
C GLY A 123 19.24 6.67 12.39
N ILE A 124 18.09 6.01 12.37
CA ILE A 124 17.39 5.54 11.16
C ILE A 124 16.71 6.73 10.49
N LYS A 125 16.99 6.94 9.20
CA LYS A 125 16.35 7.99 8.42
C LYS A 125 15.02 7.52 7.87
N TRP A 126 13.92 7.86 8.53
CA TRP A 126 12.59 7.59 7.98
C TRP A 126 12.13 8.70 7.04
N THR A 127 11.79 8.33 5.79
CA THR A 127 11.26 9.23 4.76
C THR A 127 9.88 8.77 4.34
N GLU A 128 8.88 9.63 4.52
CA GLU A 128 7.52 9.39 4.08
C GLU A 128 7.19 10.18 2.81
N PHE A 129 6.41 9.55 1.92
CA PHE A 129 5.98 10.12 0.64
C PHE A 129 4.45 10.25 0.59
N PRO A 130 3.89 11.33 0.01
CA PRO A 130 2.45 11.46 -0.13
C PRO A 130 1.89 10.45 -1.14
N SER A 131 0.88 9.68 -0.74
CA SER A 131 0.24 8.65 -1.57
C SER A 131 -1.06 9.10 -2.22
N ASN A 132 -1.75 10.07 -1.62
CA ASN A 132 -3.12 10.44 -1.99
C ASN A 132 -3.35 11.95 -1.93
N GLY A 133 -4.61 12.39 -2.00
CA GLY A 133 -4.98 13.81 -1.92
C GLY A 133 -5.14 14.37 -0.51
N VAL A 134 -4.96 13.56 0.53
CA VAL A 134 -4.97 14.02 1.92
C VAL A 134 -3.66 14.73 2.23
N VAL A 135 -3.75 15.91 2.80
CA VAL A 135 -2.58 16.70 3.22
C VAL A 135 -2.55 16.70 4.75
N ARG A 136 -1.56 16.02 5.32
CA ARG A 136 -1.39 15.97 6.80
C ARG A 136 -1.06 17.38 7.34
N VAL A 137 -1.56 17.68 8.54
CA VAL A 137 -1.33 18.96 9.25
C VAL A 137 -1.67 20.18 8.38
N LEU A 138 -2.76 20.10 7.62
CA LEU A 138 -3.20 21.18 6.75
C LEU A 138 -3.60 22.43 7.57
N GLN A 139 -2.85 23.51 7.43
CA GLN A 139 -3.07 24.75 8.19
C GLN A 139 -4.31 25.55 7.71
N ASN A 140 -4.65 25.44 6.42
CA ASN A 140 -5.77 26.18 5.84
C ASN A 140 -6.52 25.31 4.83
N ARG A 141 -7.78 25.02 5.14
CA ARG A 141 -8.66 24.19 4.30
C ARG A 141 -8.82 24.75 2.87
N ASN A 142 -8.79 26.06 2.70
CA ASN A 142 -8.94 26.70 1.38
C ASN A 142 -7.79 26.36 0.43
N THR A 143 -6.62 25.95 0.95
CA THR A 143 -5.47 25.54 0.13
C THR A 143 -5.52 24.09 -0.30
N TRP A 144 -6.40 23.25 0.31
CA TRP A 144 -6.45 21.82 0.07
C TRP A 144 -6.64 21.45 -1.40
N LYS A 145 -7.63 22.07 -2.06
CA LYS A 145 -7.91 21.79 -3.48
C LYS A 145 -6.67 21.97 -4.36
N ARG A 146 -5.95 23.08 -4.17
CA ARG A 146 -4.72 23.38 -4.94
C ARG A 146 -3.64 22.32 -4.67
N GLN A 147 -3.42 21.95 -3.42
CA GLN A 147 -2.41 20.95 -3.04
C GLN A 147 -2.76 19.56 -3.56
N ARG A 148 -4.03 19.11 -3.40
CA ARG A 148 -4.53 17.87 -3.98
C ARG A 148 -4.34 17.84 -5.49
N ASP A 149 -4.75 18.90 -6.19
CA ASP A 149 -4.68 18.97 -7.64
C ASP A 149 -3.22 18.97 -8.13
N SER A 150 -2.31 19.62 -7.39
CA SER A 150 -0.87 19.55 -7.65
C SER A 150 -0.35 18.10 -7.53
N ARG A 151 -0.68 17.40 -6.41
CA ARG A 151 -0.30 16.00 -6.20
C ARG A 151 -0.83 15.07 -7.30
N MET A 152 -2.07 15.29 -7.77
CA MET A 152 -2.68 14.47 -8.82
C MET A 152 -2.11 14.71 -10.22
N LYS A 153 -1.40 15.83 -10.43
CA LYS A 153 -0.74 16.17 -11.72
C LYS A 153 0.71 15.66 -11.78
N LEU A 154 1.30 15.25 -10.67
CA LEU A 154 2.68 14.73 -10.68
C LEU A 154 2.79 13.52 -11.60
N GLU A 155 3.96 13.34 -12.19
CA GLU A 155 4.27 12.19 -13.03
C GLU A 155 4.13 10.88 -12.24
N LEU A 156 3.54 9.88 -12.87
CA LEU A 156 3.43 8.53 -12.33
C LEU A 156 4.82 7.88 -12.29
N LYS A 157 5.22 7.40 -11.13
CA LYS A 157 6.50 6.73 -10.98
C LYS A 157 6.46 5.33 -11.64
N PRO A 158 7.49 4.96 -12.42
CA PRO A 158 7.58 3.61 -12.97
C PRO A 158 7.84 2.58 -11.85
N ALA A 159 7.51 1.33 -12.10
CA ALA A 159 7.99 0.25 -11.26
C ALA A 159 9.52 0.12 -11.38
N PRO A 160 10.24 -0.26 -10.32
CA PRO A 160 11.66 -0.59 -10.45
C PRO A 160 11.85 -1.77 -11.40
N ARG A 161 12.92 -1.74 -12.19
CA ARG A 161 13.26 -2.83 -13.12
C ARG A 161 13.95 -4.00 -12.42
N LYS A 162 14.64 -3.71 -11.34
CA LYS A 162 15.39 -4.66 -10.52
C LYS A 162 15.45 -4.15 -9.09
N ILE A 163 15.42 -5.06 -8.14
CA ILE A 163 15.64 -4.79 -6.71
C ILE A 163 16.76 -5.73 -6.25
N VAL A 164 17.59 -5.28 -5.36
CA VAL A 164 18.60 -6.14 -4.73
C VAL A 164 18.14 -6.39 -3.30
N GLY A 165 17.52 -7.55 -3.08
CA GLY A 165 16.99 -7.96 -1.79
C GLY A 165 18.05 -8.53 -0.83
N ILE A 166 17.67 -8.70 0.43
CA ILE A 166 18.40 -9.52 1.40
C ILE A 166 18.01 -10.99 1.24
N ASP A 167 18.82 -11.90 1.75
CA ASP A 167 18.50 -13.33 1.80
C ASP A 167 17.66 -13.60 3.08
N ARG A 168 16.36 -13.34 2.99
CA ARG A 168 15.40 -13.59 4.07
C ARG A 168 14.09 -14.08 3.47
N MET A 169 13.77 -15.32 3.76
CA MET A 169 12.50 -15.95 3.39
C MET A 169 11.62 -16.04 4.62
N THR A 170 10.36 -15.65 4.48
CA THR A 170 9.36 -15.74 5.54
C THR A 170 8.09 -16.40 4.99
N GLU A 171 7.47 -17.23 5.81
CA GLU A 171 6.16 -17.78 5.52
C GLU A 171 5.09 -16.70 5.65
N ILE A 172 4.03 -16.82 4.85
CA ILE A 172 2.89 -15.91 4.92
C ILE A 172 1.97 -16.42 6.02
N PRO A 173 1.62 -15.60 7.01
CA PRO A 173 0.72 -16.03 8.07
C PRO A 173 -0.66 -16.38 7.50
N SER A 174 -1.19 -17.53 7.90
CA SER A 174 -2.56 -17.92 7.55
C SER A 174 -3.58 -17.10 8.36
N LEU A 175 -4.82 -17.01 7.87
CA LEU A 175 -5.90 -16.36 8.62
C LEU A 175 -6.13 -17.00 9.98
N THR A 176 -5.98 -18.32 10.08
CA THR A 176 -6.14 -19.06 11.34
C THR A 176 -5.08 -18.68 12.37
N GLU A 177 -3.81 -18.51 11.95
CA GLU A 177 -2.74 -18.01 12.82
C GLU A 177 -2.98 -16.57 13.29
N LEU A 178 -3.71 -15.78 12.51
CA LEU A 178 -4.17 -14.45 12.90
C LEU A 178 -5.41 -14.46 13.81
N GLY A 179 -5.96 -15.64 14.15
CA GLY A 179 -7.21 -15.77 14.89
C GLY A 179 -8.44 -15.37 14.08
N ILE A 180 -8.36 -15.38 12.75
CA ILE A 180 -9.42 -14.95 11.84
C ILE A 180 -10.05 -16.15 11.15
N GLU A 181 -11.37 -16.26 11.28
CA GLU A 181 -12.17 -17.26 10.56
C GLU A 181 -12.25 -16.90 9.06
N PRO A 182 -11.78 -17.78 8.15
CA PRO A 182 -11.89 -17.55 6.71
C PRO A 182 -13.36 -17.43 6.27
N ARG A 183 -13.66 -16.43 5.46
CA ARG A 183 -15.01 -16.25 4.89
C ARG A 183 -14.98 -16.39 3.37
N SER A 184 -15.82 -17.28 2.85
CA SER A 184 -16.06 -17.38 1.42
C SER A 184 -17.01 -16.27 0.97
N LEU A 185 -16.56 -15.48 -0.01
CA LEU A 185 -17.37 -14.46 -0.65
C LEU A 185 -17.68 -14.88 -2.08
N THR A 186 -18.98 -14.97 -2.42
CA THR A 186 -19.41 -15.14 -3.81
C THR A 186 -19.10 -13.88 -4.62
N ASN A 187 -18.68 -14.04 -5.86
CA ASN A 187 -18.35 -12.93 -6.79
C ASN A 187 -17.24 -11.99 -6.30
N ARG A 188 -16.30 -12.48 -5.49
CA ARG A 188 -15.16 -11.70 -5.04
C ARG A 188 -14.28 -11.28 -6.23
N GLN A 189 -13.81 -10.04 -6.20
CA GLN A 189 -12.84 -9.54 -7.18
C GLN A 189 -11.49 -10.26 -7.03
N GLN A 190 -10.74 -10.35 -8.12
CA GLN A 190 -9.36 -10.88 -8.07
C GLN A 190 -8.45 -9.88 -7.37
N PRO A 191 -7.54 -10.32 -6.48
CA PRO A 191 -6.64 -9.42 -5.76
C PRO A 191 -5.51 -8.90 -6.67
N GLY A 192 -4.84 -7.86 -6.20
CA GLY A 192 -3.58 -7.38 -6.71
C GLY A 192 -3.63 -6.26 -7.75
N GLU A 193 -2.44 -5.77 -8.06
CA GLU A 193 -2.22 -4.59 -8.90
C GLU A 193 -2.72 -4.79 -10.34
N ASN A 194 -2.44 -5.96 -10.93
CA ASN A 194 -2.86 -6.25 -12.30
C ASN A 194 -4.39 -6.31 -12.44
N ALA A 195 -5.08 -6.88 -11.45
CA ALA A 195 -6.54 -6.93 -11.41
C ALA A 195 -7.14 -5.53 -11.23
N ALA A 196 -6.53 -4.68 -10.41
CA ALA A 196 -6.93 -3.28 -10.24
C ALA A 196 -6.83 -2.49 -11.55
N LEU A 197 -5.75 -2.66 -12.30
CA LEU A 197 -5.55 -2.01 -13.60
C LEU A 197 -6.57 -2.48 -14.63
N LYS A 198 -6.83 -3.80 -14.72
CA LYS A 198 -7.88 -4.35 -15.58
C LYS A 198 -9.27 -3.83 -15.20
N CYS A 199 -9.55 -3.73 -13.88
CA CYS A 199 -10.80 -3.21 -13.36
C CYS A 199 -11.01 -1.74 -13.77
N LEU A 200 -9.99 -0.88 -13.62
CA LEU A 200 -10.02 0.51 -14.06
C LEU A 200 -10.22 0.61 -15.57
N HIS A 201 -9.44 -0.14 -16.36
CA HIS A 201 -9.53 -0.12 -17.82
C HIS A 201 -10.93 -0.51 -18.30
N SER A 202 -11.49 -1.62 -17.78
CA SER A 202 -12.83 -2.07 -18.19
C SER A 202 -13.92 -1.05 -17.81
N PHE A 203 -13.76 -0.35 -16.68
CA PHE A 203 -14.67 0.72 -16.30
C PHE A 203 -14.58 1.90 -17.26
N LEU A 204 -13.38 2.36 -17.59
CA LEU A 204 -13.18 3.55 -18.43
C LEU A 204 -13.59 3.32 -19.90
N TYR A 205 -13.41 2.12 -20.44
CA TYR A 205 -13.54 1.88 -21.87
C TYR A 205 -14.67 0.91 -22.28
N GLN A 206 -15.38 0.31 -21.31
CA GLN A 206 -16.42 -0.68 -21.59
C GLN A 206 -17.65 -0.49 -20.68
N ARG A 207 -17.60 -1.06 -19.47
CA ARG A 207 -18.75 -1.22 -18.58
C ARG A 207 -19.22 0.07 -17.88
N GLY A 208 -18.40 1.09 -17.84
CA GLY A 208 -18.73 2.37 -17.20
C GLY A 208 -19.50 3.34 -18.09
N GLU A 209 -19.69 3.04 -19.38
CA GLU A 209 -20.39 3.93 -20.29
C GLU A 209 -21.79 4.33 -19.79
N PRO A 210 -22.64 3.41 -19.34
CA PRO A 210 -23.96 3.76 -18.75
C PRO A 210 -23.90 4.17 -17.28
N TYR A 211 -22.72 4.37 -16.68
CA TYR A 211 -22.54 4.64 -15.24
C TYR A 211 -23.48 5.71 -14.70
N ARG A 212 -23.63 6.84 -15.40
CA ARG A 212 -24.47 7.95 -14.99
C ARG A 212 -25.92 7.53 -14.72
N TRP A 213 -26.44 6.59 -15.49
CA TRP A 213 -27.82 6.12 -15.40
C TRP A 213 -27.95 4.85 -14.56
N ALA A 214 -26.87 4.11 -14.43
CA ALA A 214 -26.86 2.81 -13.78
C ALA A 214 -26.54 2.90 -12.28
N VAL A 215 -25.80 3.92 -11.83
CA VAL A 215 -25.27 4.02 -10.46
C VAL A 215 -26.37 4.06 -9.39
N SER A 216 -27.54 4.62 -9.72
CA SER A 216 -28.68 4.69 -8.80
C SER A 216 -29.57 3.45 -8.82
N SER A 217 -29.27 2.46 -9.68
CA SER A 217 -30.05 1.23 -9.77
C SER A 217 -29.36 0.09 -9.02
N PRO A 218 -29.96 -0.51 -7.99
CA PRO A 218 -29.38 -1.64 -7.25
C PRO A 218 -28.97 -2.81 -8.16
N VAL A 219 -29.74 -3.07 -9.22
CA VAL A 219 -29.49 -4.16 -10.17
C VAL A 219 -28.34 -3.84 -11.16
N LYS A 220 -28.23 -2.58 -11.58
CA LYS A 220 -27.27 -2.16 -12.61
C LYS A 220 -25.95 -1.66 -12.02
N ALA A 221 -25.96 -1.11 -10.82
CA ALA A 221 -24.79 -0.51 -10.18
C ALA A 221 -23.63 -1.50 -10.02
N GLU A 222 -23.91 -2.76 -9.73
CA GLU A 222 -22.88 -3.79 -9.60
C GLU A 222 -22.09 -3.97 -10.91
N LYS A 223 -22.76 -4.03 -12.05
CA LYS A 223 -22.12 -4.23 -13.36
C LYS A 223 -21.43 -2.98 -13.89
N HIS A 224 -22.01 -1.81 -13.65
CA HIS A 224 -21.58 -0.54 -14.26
C HIS A 224 -20.85 0.42 -13.30
N GLY A 225 -20.77 0.11 -12.00
CA GLY A 225 -19.97 0.83 -11.03
C GLY A 225 -18.48 0.66 -11.24
N SER A 226 -17.64 1.56 -10.70
CA SER A 226 -16.19 1.46 -10.89
C SER A 226 -15.57 0.21 -10.27
N ARG A 227 -16.13 -0.28 -9.17
CA ARG A 227 -15.63 -1.42 -8.38
C ARG A 227 -14.15 -1.28 -7.95
N LEU A 228 -13.65 -0.04 -7.88
CA LEU A 228 -12.28 0.26 -7.51
C LEU A 228 -12.06 0.35 -5.99
N ALA A 229 -13.13 0.46 -5.20
CA ALA A 229 -13.01 0.68 -3.76
C ALA A 229 -12.10 -0.35 -3.05
N PRO A 230 -12.22 -1.67 -3.26
CA PRO A 230 -11.34 -2.65 -2.61
C PRO A 230 -9.86 -2.46 -2.99
N TYR A 231 -9.58 -2.10 -4.23
CA TYR A 231 -8.21 -1.87 -4.70
C TYR A 231 -7.60 -0.57 -4.19
N LEU A 232 -8.42 0.48 -4.07
CA LEU A 232 -7.99 1.77 -3.53
C LEU A 232 -7.76 1.70 -2.02
N SER A 233 -8.55 0.88 -1.30
CA SER A 233 -8.43 0.74 0.17
C SER A 233 -7.09 0.14 0.60
N VAL A 234 -6.55 -0.80 -0.17
CA VAL A 234 -5.26 -1.45 0.07
C VAL A 234 -4.16 -0.92 -0.85
N GLY A 235 -4.49 0.04 -1.72
CA GLY A 235 -3.55 0.73 -2.58
C GLY A 235 -2.95 -0.08 -3.73
N CYS A 236 -3.64 -1.14 -4.21
CA CYS A 236 -3.26 -1.86 -5.43
C CYS A 236 -3.25 -0.97 -6.68
N ILE A 237 -3.89 0.18 -6.61
CA ILE A 237 -3.81 1.24 -7.61
C ILE A 237 -3.73 2.60 -6.90
N SER A 238 -2.86 3.49 -7.40
CA SER A 238 -2.77 4.83 -6.84
C SER A 238 -3.97 5.69 -7.26
N VAL A 239 -4.42 6.55 -6.34
CA VAL A 239 -5.46 7.55 -6.65
C VAL A 239 -5.03 8.45 -7.81
N ARG A 240 -3.74 8.82 -7.86
CA ARG A 240 -3.15 9.63 -8.95
C ARG A 240 -3.35 8.96 -10.30
N ARG A 241 -3.03 7.67 -10.43
CA ARG A 241 -3.23 6.89 -11.66
C ARG A 241 -4.69 6.83 -12.06
N ALA A 242 -5.59 6.55 -11.12
CA ALA A 242 -7.02 6.51 -11.38
C ALA A 242 -7.53 7.86 -11.92
N VAL A 243 -7.12 8.98 -11.29
CA VAL A 243 -7.48 10.34 -11.72
C VAL A 243 -6.92 10.67 -13.10
N GLN A 244 -5.65 10.38 -13.37
CA GLN A 244 -5.03 10.69 -14.65
C GLN A 244 -5.63 9.86 -15.79
N ASN A 245 -5.83 8.56 -15.61
CA ASN A 245 -6.45 7.71 -16.63
C ASN A 245 -7.89 8.13 -16.92
N THR A 246 -8.65 8.55 -15.89
CA THR A 246 -10.00 9.08 -16.08
C THR A 246 -9.98 10.38 -16.90
N LYS A 247 -9.08 11.31 -16.58
CA LYS A 247 -8.94 12.56 -17.34
C LYS A 247 -8.56 12.29 -18.80
N ASN A 248 -7.60 11.40 -19.04
CA ASN A 248 -7.17 11.04 -20.39
C ASN A 248 -8.30 10.40 -21.22
N ARG A 249 -9.25 9.73 -20.57
CA ARG A 249 -10.43 9.16 -21.26
C ARG A 249 -11.47 10.23 -21.60
N MET A 250 -11.52 11.33 -20.84
CA MET A 250 -12.49 12.42 -21.05
C MET A 250 -12.07 13.42 -22.15
N ASN A 251 -10.78 13.47 -22.45
CA ASN A 251 -10.20 14.27 -23.55
C ASN A 251 -10.17 13.47 -24.86
#